data_b4bfa98617df4a3e019ec1c2e78a795e
#
_entry.id   b4bfa98617df4a3e019ec1c2e78a795e
#
_cell.length_a   1.000
_cell.length_b   1.000
_cell.length_c   1.000
_cell.angle_alpha   90.00
_cell.angle_beta   90.00
_cell.angle_gamma   90.00
#
_symmetry.space_group_name_H-M   'P 1'
#
loop_
_entity.id
_entity.type
_entity.pdbx_description
1 polymer ?
#
loop_
_entity_poly.entity_id
_entity_poly.type
_entity_poly.pdbx_seq_one_letter_code
_entity_poly.pdbx_strand_id
1 'polypeptide(L)'
;MTRPFPAPGRLVAAAYRELQVAASGADVERAVLGRVETLGRPWDPPSCAPAVRQQVWAWLDEVAGWVNHEHGWGLDRLIPPCWPAHPHLGHELAVLADQRRTAGLALGSELLDEWHRYSLPMFLDRLVGRLGDRCVTKHDDWPAAARHRAYLSQPSQQQRAGWFADDLTTTAATTPPADGGFGPFAVVNRDTGELLDPRRPNGGR
;
A
#
# COMPACT_ATOMS: atom_id res chain seq x y z
N MET A 1 12.98 30.57 3.45
CA MET A 1 13.26 29.77 4.66
C MET A 1 12.42 28.50 4.60
N THR A 2 12.97 27.37 4.99
CA THR A 2 12.27 26.08 5.02
C THR A 2 11.23 26.02 6.14
N ARG A 3 10.09 25.35 5.88
CA ARG A 3 9.04 25.12 6.88
C ARG A 3 9.17 23.73 7.49
N PRO A 4 8.81 23.55 8.78
CA PRO A 4 8.78 22.20 9.34
C PRO A 4 7.75 21.33 8.62
N PHE A 5 8.03 20.03 8.57
CA PHE A 5 7.06 19.07 8.04
C PHE A 5 5.82 19.01 8.95
N PRO A 6 4.59 19.00 8.40
CA PRO A 6 3.36 18.94 9.19
C PRO A 6 3.29 17.72 10.10
N ALA A 7 2.96 17.95 11.36
CA ALA A 7 2.77 16.86 12.31
C ALA A 7 1.35 16.26 12.20
N PRO A 8 1.19 14.94 12.28
CA PRO A 8 -0.14 14.33 12.26
C PRO A 8 -0.95 14.68 13.52
N GLY A 9 -2.27 14.80 13.36
CA GLY A 9 -3.19 15.04 14.46
C GLY A 9 -3.21 13.90 15.49
N ARG A 10 -3.82 14.17 16.65
CA ARG A 10 -3.77 13.28 17.83
C ARG A 10 -4.22 11.84 17.55
N LEU A 11 -5.30 11.64 16.78
CA LEU A 11 -5.81 10.29 16.50
C LEU A 11 -4.90 9.55 15.51
N VAL A 12 -4.33 10.24 14.54
CA VAL A 12 -3.34 9.66 13.62
C VAL A 12 -2.06 9.27 14.38
N ALA A 13 -1.58 10.15 15.26
CA ALA A 13 -0.43 9.85 16.12
C ALA A 13 -0.70 8.66 17.07
N ALA A 14 -1.95 8.50 17.56
CA ALA A 14 -2.35 7.34 18.35
C ALA A 14 -2.30 6.06 17.51
N ALA A 15 -2.85 6.06 16.29
CA ALA A 15 -2.78 4.92 15.37
C ALA A 15 -1.33 4.48 15.08
N TYR A 16 -0.41 5.43 14.89
CA TYR A 16 1.01 5.12 14.75
C TYR A 16 1.62 4.46 16.00
N ARG A 17 1.23 4.90 17.20
CA ARG A 17 1.69 4.26 18.44
C ARG A 17 1.16 2.84 18.58
N GLU A 18 -0.11 2.60 18.23
CA GLU A 18 -0.69 1.26 18.23
C GLU A 18 0.08 0.32 17.27
N LEU A 19 0.40 0.78 16.08
CA LEU A 19 1.20 0.02 15.11
C LEU A 19 2.62 -0.25 15.63
N GLN A 20 3.23 0.72 16.29
CA GLN A 20 4.55 0.53 16.91
C GLN A 20 4.50 -0.50 18.03
N VAL A 21 3.49 -0.46 18.89
CA VAL A 21 3.28 -1.49 19.95
C VAL A 21 3.04 -2.86 19.30
N ALA A 22 2.26 -2.95 18.23
CA ALA A 22 2.05 -4.20 17.51
C ALA A 22 3.35 -4.79 16.94
N ALA A 23 4.26 -3.92 16.49
CA ALA A 23 5.53 -4.34 15.88
C ALA A 23 6.61 -4.71 16.92
N SER A 24 6.71 -3.98 18.04
CA SER A 24 7.84 -4.07 18.98
C SER A 24 7.46 -4.04 20.45
N GLY A 25 6.17 -3.99 20.79
CA GLY A 25 5.68 -3.97 22.18
C GLY A 25 5.85 -5.32 22.87
N ALA A 26 5.79 -5.30 24.21
CA ALA A 26 5.73 -6.52 25.02
C ALA A 26 4.42 -7.30 24.77
N ASP A 27 4.40 -8.60 25.09
CA ASP A 27 3.22 -9.46 24.85
C ASP A 27 1.96 -8.92 25.54
N VAL A 28 2.11 -8.37 26.75
CA VAL A 28 0.99 -7.76 27.48
C VAL A 28 0.43 -6.53 26.78
N GLU A 29 1.29 -5.69 26.22
CA GLU A 29 0.89 -4.50 25.48
C GLU A 29 0.21 -4.88 24.16
N ARG A 30 0.76 -5.89 23.44
CA ARG A 30 0.15 -6.43 22.21
C ARG A 30 -1.22 -7.05 22.47
N ALA A 31 -1.41 -7.73 23.59
CA ALA A 31 -2.69 -8.36 23.94
C ALA A 31 -3.84 -7.34 24.07
N VAL A 32 -3.54 -6.08 24.45
CA VAL A 32 -4.54 -5.00 24.56
C VAL A 32 -5.01 -4.46 23.21
N LEU A 33 -4.17 -4.58 22.17
CA LEU A 33 -4.48 -4.04 20.84
C LEU A 33 -5.54 -4.85 20.06
N GLY A 34 -5.83 -6.07 20.48
CA GLY A 34 -6.69 -6.97 19.74
C GLY A 34 -6.02 -7.50 18.45
N ARG A 35 -6.80 -7.62 17.39
CA ARG A 35 -6.31 -8.18 16.10
C ARG A 35 -5.50 -7.15 15.33
N VAL A 36 -4.23 -7.43 15.09
CA VAL A 36 -3.29 -6.54 14.37
C VAL A 36 -3.77 -6.19 12.95
N GLU A 37 -4.49 -7.11 12.30
CA GLU A 37 -5.05 -6.91 10.96
C GLU A 37 -6.09 -5.79 10.91
N THR A 38 -6.74 -5.49 12.05
CA THR A 38 -7.78 -4.46 12.15
C THR A 38 -7.26 -3.08 12.52
N LEU A 39 -5.96 -2.95 12.83
CA LEU A 39 -5.37 -1.66 13.15
C LEU A 39 -5.36 -0.75 11.91
N GLY A 40 -5.80 0.49 12.11
CA GLY A 40 -5.78 1.50 11.05
C GLY A 40 -4.36 1.89 10.67
N ARG A 41 -4.08 1.94 9.38
CA ARG A 41 -2.79 2.32 8.82
C ARG A 41 -2.91 3.70 8.17
N PRO A 42 -2.36 4.77 8.76
CA PRO A 42 -2.52 6.13 8.21
C PRO A 42 -2.01 6.29 6.77
N TRP A 43 -1.05 5.47 6.33
CA TRP A 43 -0.59 5.42 4.94
C TRP A 43 -1.53 4.66 3.99
N ASP A 44 -2.58 4.03 4.53
CA ASP A 44 -3.67 3.40 3.81
C ASP A 44 -5.02 3.91 4.36
N PRO A 45 -5.46 5.11 3.99
CA PRO A 45 -6.63 5.77 4.56
C PRO A 45 -7.92 4.92 4.56
N PRO A 46 -8.18 4.03 3.56
CA PRO A 46 -9.33 3.12 3.61
C PRO A 46 -9.32 2.17 4.81
N SER A 47 -8.17 1.80 5.35
CA SER A 47 -8.05 0.91 6.53
C SER A 47 -8.42 1.61 7.84
N CYS A 48 -8.50 2.93 7.86
CA CYS A 48 -8.70 3.71 9.07
C CYS A 48 -10.18 3.84 9.43
N ALA A 49 -10.49 3.78 10.74
CA ALA A 49 -11.80 4.14 11.27
C ALA A 49 -12.17 5.60 10.90
N PRO A 50 -13.46 5.95 10.75
CA PRO A 50 -13.88 7.26 10.22
C PRO A 50 -13.26 8.46 10.90
N ALA A 51 -13.16 8.47 12.24
CA ALA A 51 -12.57 9.58 12.98
C ALA A 51 -11.06 9.74 12.74
N VAL A 52 -10.31 8.63 12.65
CA VAL A 52 -8.89 8.64 12.30
C VAL A 52 -8.72 9.09 10.86
N ARG A 53 -9.53 8.53 9.94
CA ARG A 53 -9.50 8.88 8.52
C ARG A 53 -9.75 10.37 8.28
N GLN A 54 -10.66 10.99 9.01
CA GLN A 54 -10.90 12.43 8.93
C GLN A 54 -9.64 13.23 9.28
N GLN A 55 -8.91 12.84 10.32
CA GLN A 55 -7.65 13.49 10.68
C GLN A 55 -6.51 13.16 9.70
N VAL A 56 -6.52 11.97 9.07
CA VAL A 56 -5.59 11.65 7.99
C VAL A 56 -5.79 12.62 6.82
N TRP A 57 -7.03 12.86 6.39
CA TRP A 57 -7.30 13.79 5.29
C TRP A 57 -6.85 15.22 5.62
N ALA A 58 -7.11 15.71 6.82
CA ALA A 58 -6.64 17.02 7.25
C ALA A 58 -5.10 17.13 7.25
N TRP A 59 -4.42 16.10 7.76
CA TRP A 59 -2.97 16.05 7.75
C TRP A 59 -2.38 15.98 6.34
N LEU A 60 -2.97 15.17 5.45
CA LEU A 60 -2.52 15.07 4.05
C LEU A 60 -2.73 16.37 3.27
N ASP A 61 -3.76 17.17 3.60
CA ASP A 61 -3.95 18.48 3.00
C ASP A 61 -2.83 19.45 3.39
N GLU A 62 -2.44 19.46 4.66
CA GLU A 62 -1.27 20.23 5.13
C GLU A 62 0.03 19.73 4.46
N VAL A 63 0.20 18.41 4.30
CA VAL A 63 1.36 17.82 3.62
C VAL A 63 1.39 18.20 2.14
N ALA A 64 0.26 18.17 1.45
CA ALA A 64 0.18 18.62 0.04
C ALA A 64 0.60 20.08 -0.11
N GLY A 65 0.09 20.96 0.77
CA GLY A 65 0.50 22.36 0.80
C GLY A 65 1.99 22.54 1.13
N TRP A 66 2.52 21.74 2.03
CA TRP A 66 3.94 21.74 2.37
C TRP A 66 4.82 21.27 1.20
N VAL A 67 4.47 20.17 0.54
CA VAL A 67 5.19 19.66 -0.65
C VAL A 67 5.19 20.71 -1.75
N ASN A 68 4.06 21.32 -2.02
CA ASN A 68 3.96 22.38 -3.02
C ASN A 68 4.85 23.59 -2.69
N HIS A 69 4.93 23.99 -1.44
CA HIS A 69 5.75 25.12 -1.02
C HIS A 69 7.25 24.81 -1.02
N GLU A 70 7.65 23.64 -0.51
CA GLU A 70 9.07 23.32 -0.30
C GLU A 70 9.72 22.69 -1.53
N HIS A 71 8.92 22.01 -2.40
CA HIS A 71 9.45 21.18 -3.48
C HIS A 71 8.79 21.42 -4.84
N GLY A 72 7.69 22.18 -4.91
CA GLY A 72 7.00 22.50 -6.15
C GLY A 72 7.70 23.59 -6.93
N TRP A 73 8.68 23.26 -7.75
CA TRP A 73 9.39 24.24 -8.58
C TRP A 73 8.70 24.53 -9.92
N GLY A 74 8.13 23.54 -10.58
CA GLY A 74 7.40 23.68 -11.83
C GLY A 74 5.88 23.64 -11.61
N LEU A 75 5.10 24.35 -12.44
CA LEU A 75 3.64 24.36 -12.34
C LEU A 75 3.02 22.96 -12.50
N ASP A 76 3.63 22.14 -13.34
CA ASP A 76 3.26 20.74 -13.59
C ASP A 76 3.57 19.80 -12.43
N ARG A 77 4.42 20.24 -11.48
CA ARG A 77 4.84 19.47 -10.30
C ARG A 77 4.09 19.86 -9.02
N LEU A 78 3.10 20.74 -9.13
CA LEU A 78 2.24 21.09 -8.00
C LEU A 78 1.11 20.08 -7.84
N ILE A 79 0.89 19.62 -6.62
CA ILE A 79 -0.28 18.83 -6.26
C ILE A 79 -1.51 19.74 -6.42
N PRO A 80 -2.47 19.41 -7.31
CA PRO A 80 -3.60 20.28 -7.56
C PRO A 80 -4.55 20.31 -6.37
N PRO A 81 -5.31 21.42 -6.15
CA PRO A 81 -6.25 21.52 -5.04
C PRO A 81 -7.38 20.47 -5.08
N CYS A 82 -7.63 19.89 -6.24
CA CYS A 82 -8.60 18.79 -6.41
C CYS A 82 -7.99 17.39 -6.16
N TRP A 83 -6.79 17.29 -5.59
CA TRP A 83 -6.13 16.01 -5.32
C TRP A 83 -7.02 14.97 -4.61
N PRO A 84 -7.95 15.34 -3.68
CA PRO A 84 -8.82 14.36 -3.03
C PRO A 84 -9.80 13.68 -4.00
N ALA A 85 -10.11 14.32 -5.13
CA ALA A 85 -10.94 13.74 -6.18
C ALA A 85 -10.19 12.74 -7.08
N HIS A 86 -8.89 12.58 -6.88
CA HIS A 86 -8.02 11.65 -7.61
C HIS A 86 -7.55 10.52 -6.67
N PRO A 87 -8.23 9.36 -6.61
CA PRO A 87 -7.92 8.30 -5.65
C PRO A 87 -6.45 7.88 -5.62
N HIS A 88 -5.80 7.83 -6.78
CA HIS A 88 -4.37 7.49 -6.87
C HIS A 88 -3.47 8.51 -6.16
N LEU A 89 -3.81 9.81 -6.18
CA LEU A 89 -3.05 10.82 -5.45
C LEU A 89 -3.26 10.68 -3.95
N GLY A 90 -4.48 10.38 -3.50
CA GLY A 90 -4.76 10.13 -2.09
C GLY A 90 -3.94 8.98 -1.52
N HIS A 91 -3.84 7.86 -2.24
CA HIS A 91 -3.02 6.72 -1.83
C HIS A 91 -1.53 7.05 -1.83
N GLU A 92 -1.03 7.65 -2.91
CA GLU A 92 0.41 7.94 -3.05
C GLU A 92 0.88 9.02 -2.08
N LEU A 93 0.08 10.06 -1.86
CA LEU A 93 0.38 11.12 -0.90
C LEU A 93 0.43 10.60 0.53
N ALA A 94 -0.47 9.67 0.90
CA ALA A 94 -0.48 9.05 2.22
C ALA A 94 0.82 8.26 2.48
N VAL A 95 1.28 7.49 1.51
CA VAL A 95 2.57 6.77 1.59
C VAL A 95 3.74 7.74 1.64
N LEU A 96 3.76 8.77 0.79
CA LEU A 96 4.82 9.79 0.76
C LEU A 96 4.94 10.52 2.12
N ALA A 97 3.79 10.87 2.72
CA ALA A 97 3.72 11.54 4.02
C ALA A 97 4.25 10.63 5.14
N ASP A 98 3.87 9.35 5.15
CA ASP A 98 4.36 8.37 6.13
C ASP A 98 5.87 8.16 6.03
N GLN A 99 6.40 8.00 4.83
CA GLN A 99 7.85 7.86 4.59
C GLN A 99 8.60 9.10 5.09
N ARG A 100 8.10 10.32 4.79
CA ARG A 100 8.72 11.56 5.27
C ARG A 100 8.67 11.69 6.79
N ARG A 101 7.54 11.35 7.41
CA ARG A 101 7.38 11.31 8.86
C ARG A 101 8.38 10.35 9.49
N THR A 102 8.48 9.14 8.96
CA THR A 102 9.40 8.10 9.45
C THR A 102 10.84 8.56 9.32
N ALA A 103 11.23 9.14 8.19
CA ALA A 103 12.55 9.72 7.98
C ALA A 103 12.86 10.85 8.98
N GLY A 104 11.86 11.66 9.35
CA GLY A 104 12.00 12.73 10.34
C GLY A 104 12.16 12.25 11.79
N LEU A 105 11.85 10.98 12.08
CA LEU A 105 12.04 10.37 13.40
C LEU A 105 13.34 9.56 13.50
N ALA A 106 14.04 9.35 12.39
CA ALA A 106 15.31 8.62 12.37
C ALA A 106 16.42 9.39 13.08
N LEU A 107 17.35 8.66 13.68
CA LEU A 107 18.53 9.25 14.34
C LEU A 107 19.65 9.63 13.37
N GLY A 108 19.60 9.10 12.14
CA GLY A 108 20.53 9.41 11.04
C GLY A 108 19.80 10.10 9.88
N SER A 109 20.54 10.57 8.90
CA SER A 109 20.02 11.30 7.73
C SER A 109 19.68 10.38 6.55
N GLU A 110 20.00 9.09 6.62
CA GLU A 110 19.95 8.15 5.49
C GLU A 110 18.53 8.03 4.93
N LEU A 111 17.52 7.85 5.80
CA LEU A 111 16.12 7.75 5.38
C LEU A 111 15.60 9.06 4.78
N LEU A 112 16.08 10.20 5.24
CA LEU A 112 15.73 11.49 4.70
C LEU A 112 16.38 11.72 3.34
N ASP A 113 17.64 11.35 3.16
CA ASP A 113 18.34 11.38 1.88
C ASP A 113 17.65 10.45 0.86
N GLU A 114 17.27 9.23 1.27
CA GLU A 114 16.53 8.29 0.43
C GLU A 114 15.16 8.87 0.01
N TRP A 115 14.45 9.52 0.93
CA TRP A 115 13.18 10.17 0.63
C TRP A 115 13.35 11.28 -0.42
N HIS A 116 14.39 12.11 -0.29
CA HIS A 116 14.68 13.18 -1.25
C HIS A 116 15.13 12.65 -2.61
N ARG A 117 15.89 11.55 -2.64
CA ARG A 117 16.44 10.98 -3.89
C ARG A 117 15.43 10.15 -4.66
N TYR A 118 14.54 9.46 -3.96
CA TYR A 118 13.67 8.45 -4.60
C TYR A 118 12.18 8.73 -4.38
N SER A 119 11.72 8.81 -3.14
CA SER A 119 10.28 8.83 -2.87
C SER A 119 9.62 10.09 -3.43
N LEU A 120 10.16 11.26 -3.13
CA LEU A 120 9.63 12.54 -3.59
C LEU A 120 9.73 12.71 -5.12
N PRO A 121 10.89 12.54 -5.77
CA PRO A 121 10.98 12.69 -7.21
C PRO A 121 10.08 11.71 -7.96
N MET A 122 10.04 10.45 -7.56
CA MET A 122 9.16 9.46 -8.17
C MET A 122 7.67 9.79 -8.00
N PHE A 123 7.27 10.36 -6.87
CA PHE A 123 5.90 10.84 -6.68
C PHE A 123 5.59 11.99 -7.65
N LEU A 124 6.47 12.99 -7.74
CA LEU A 124 6.29 14.14 -8.63
C LEU A 124 6.28 13.72 -10.11
N ASP A 125 7.14 12.80 -10.52
CA ASP A 125 7.16 12.27 -11.89
C ASP A 125 5.88 11.49 -12.24
N ARG A 126 5.33 10.72 -11.30
CA ARG A 126 4.04 10.06 -11.48
C ARG A 126 2.87 11.05 -11.52
N LEU A 127 2.94 12.12 -10.72
CA LEU A 127 1.97 13.21 -10.76
C LEU A 127 1.91 13.82 -12.17
N VAL A 128 3.07 14.23 -12.71
CA VAL A 128 3.19 14.76 -14.07
C VAL A 128 2.72 13.74 -15.11
N GLY A 129 3.18 12.49 -15.02
CA GLY A 129 2.83 11.45 -15.97
C GLY A 129 1.32 11.11 -16.04
N ARG A 130 0.58 11.33 -14.94
CA ARG A 130 -0.85 11.01 -14.86
C ARG A 130 -1.75 12.21 -15.11
N LEU A 131 -1.39 13.36 -14.60
CA LEU A 131 -2.20 14.58 -14.76
C LEU A 131 -1.77 15.38 -16.00
N GLY A 132 -0.47 15.47 -16.29
CA GLY A 132 0.05 16.32 -17.34
C GLY A 132 -0.37 17.76 -17.12
N ASP A 133 -1.06 18.35 -18.09
CA ASP A 133 -1.63 19.67 -18.06
C ASP A 133 -3.08 19.73 -17.50
N ARG A 134 -3.62 18.61 -17.05
CA ARG A 134 -4.97 18.53 -16.49
C ARG A 134 -5.02 19.11 -15.08
N CYS A 135 -6.20 19.54 -14.68
CA CYS A 135 -6.45 20.09 -13.33
C CYS A 135 -5.63 21.34 -12.97
N VAL A 136 -5.07 22.04 -13.96
CA VAL A 136 -4.30 23.28 -13.73
C VAL A 136 -5.20 24.43 -13.29
N THR A 137 -6.33 24.62 -13.96
CA THR A 137 -7.27 25.72 -13.70
C THR A 137 -8.59 25.27 -13.08
N LYS A 138 -9.01 24.04 -13.37
CA LYS A 138 -10.24 23.42 -12.87
C LYS A 138 -10.02 21.92 -12.76
N HIS A 139 -10.88 21.26 -11.99
CA HIS A 139 -10.88 19.79 -11.95
C HIS A 139 -11.35 19.23 -13.31
N ASP A 140 -10.57 18.34 -13.88
CA ASP A 140 -10.92 17.57 -15.06
C ASP A 140 -11.40 16.19 -14.69
N ASP A 141 -12.48 15.73 -15.33
CA ASP A 141 -13.04 14.41 -15.14
C ASP A 141 -12.03 13.31 -15.48
N TRP A 142 -12.18 12.17 -14.83
CA TRP A 142 -11.34 11.00 -15.08
C TRP A 142 -11.48 10.50 -16.54
N PRO A 143 -10.40 10.59 -17.35
CA PRO A 143 -10.48 10.24 -18.79
C PRO A 143 -10.86 8.79 -19.05
N ALA A 144 -10.52 7.89 -18.12
CA ALA A 144 -10.82 6.46 -18.27
C ALA A 144 -12.20 6.05 -17.73
N ALA A 145 -13.04 6.99 -17.25
CA ALA A 145 -14.31 6.68 -16.61
C ALA A 145 -15.24 5.82 -17.47
N ALA A 146 -15.31 6.10 -18.78
CA ALA A 146 -16.14 5.31 -19.71
C ALA A 146 -15.64 3.86 -19.84
N ARG A 147 -14.31 3.68 -19.97
CA ARG A 147 -13.68 2.36 -20.04
C ARG A 147 -13.84 1.58 -18.75
N HIS A 148 -13.75 2.26 -17.61
CA HIS A 148 -13.97 1.65 -16.30
C HIS A 148 -15.41 1.17 -16.15
N ARG A 149 -16.41 1.96 -16.54
CA ARG A 149 -17.82 1.53 -16.55
C ARG A 149 -18.04 0.30 -17.43
N ALA A 150 -17.41 0.28 -18.61
CA ALA A 150 -17.47 -0.89 -19.50
C ALA A 150 -16.85 -2.14 -18.84
N TYR A 151 -15.72 -1.98 -18.12
CA TYR A 151 -15.10 -3.05 -17.36
C TYR A 151 -16.02 -3.62 -16.25
N LEU A 152 -16.81 -2.76 -15.59
CA LEU A 152 -17.73 -3.15 -14.54
C LEU A 152 -19.07 -3.70 -15.07
N SER A 153 -19.32 -3.60 -16.37
CA SER A 153 -20.58 -4.07 -16.98
C SER A 153 -20.77 -5.59 -16.82
N GLN A 154 -22.02 -6.02 -16.69
CA GLN A 154 -22.37 -7.44 -16.55
C GLN A 154 -21.81 -8.29 -17.71
N PRO A 155 -21.91 -7.90 -19.01
CA PRO A 155 -21.33 -8.67 -20.09
C PRO A 155 -19.81 -8.86 -19.92
N SER A 156 -19.09 -7.82 -19.53
CA SER A 156 -17.64 -7.88 -19.33
C SER A 156 -17.25 -8.77 -18.14
N GLN A 157 -18.06 -8.77 -17.07
CA GLN A 157 -17.85 -9.67 -15.91
C GLN A 157 -18.10 -11.14 -16.32
N GLN A 158 -19.16 -11.41 -17.04
CA GLN A 158 -19.47 -12.77 -17.52
C GLN A 158 -18.38 -13.29 -18.46
N GLN A 159 -17.87 -12.45 -19.37
CA GLN A 159 -16.78 -12.84 -20.26
C GLN A 159 -15.51 -13.22 -19.49
N ARG A 160 -15.11 -12.42 -18.47
CA ARG A 160 -13.96 -12.75 -17.62
C ARG A 160 -14.19 -14.03 -16.82
N ALA A 161 -15.39 -14.21 -16.28
CA ALA A 161 -15.75 -15.44 -15.56
C ALA A 161 -15.64 -16.67 -16.46
N GLY A 162 -16.01 -16.55 -17.74
CA GLY A 162 -15.79 -17.61 -18.76
C GLY A 162 -14.31 -17.95 -18.91
N TRP A 163 -13.46 -16.95 -19.11
CA TRP A 163 -12.02 -17.19 -19.24
C TRP A 163 -11.38 -17.81 -18.00
N PHE A 164 -11.84 -17.44 -16.80
CA PHE A 164 -11.38 -18.08 -15.56
C PHE A 164 -11.81 -19.54 -15.47
N ALA A 165 -13.04 -19.85 -15.87
CA ALA A 165 -13.54 -21.24 -15.90
C ALA A 165 -12.77 -22.10 -16.93
N ASP A 166 -12.47 -21.53 -18.11
CA ASP A 166 -11.67 -22.21 -19.14
C ASP A 166 -10.25 -22.51 -18.64
N ASP A 167 -9.61 -21.54 -17.97
CA ASP A 167 -8.27 -21.73 -17.38
C ASP A 167 -8.24 -22.84 -16.33
N LEU A 168 -9.22 -22.84 -15.41
CA LEU A 168 -9.35 -23.87 -14.39
C LEU A 168 -9.59 -25.27 -15.00
N THR A 169 -10.37 -25.34 -16.07
CA THR A 169 -10.63 -26.60 -16.79
C THR A 169 -9.36 -27.11 -17.47
N THR A 170 -8.61 -26.22 -18.11
CA THR A 170 -7.35 -26.56 -18.77
C THR A 170 -6.30 -27.02 -17.76
N THR A 171 -6.20 -26.32 -16.62
CA THR A 171 -5.26 -26.67 -15.54
C THR A 171 -5.61 -28.02 -14.92
N ALA A 172 -6.90 -28.30 -14.68
CA ALA A 172 -7.34 -29.59 -14.15
C ALA A 172 -7.04 -30.75 -15.11
N ALA A 173 -7.18 -30.51 -16.43
CA ALA A 173 -6.84 -31.53 -17.46
C ALA A 173 -5.33 -31.75 -17.59
N THR A 174 -4.50 -30.77 -17.25
CA THR A 174 -3.04 -30.82 -17.39
C THR A 174 -2.36 -31.30 -16.10
N THR A 175 -3.05 -31.29 -14.96
CA THR A 175 -2.51 -31.78 -13.70
C THR A 175 -2.48 -33.32 -13.76
N PRO A 176 -1.30 -33.98 -13.75
CA PRO A 176 -1.24 -35.43 -13.71
C PRO A 176 -1.97 -35.94 -12.48
N PRO A 177 -2.66 -37.09 -12.56
CA PRO A 177 -3.30 -37.69 -11.40
C PRO A 177 -2.26 -37.80 -10.27
N ALA A 178 -2.70 -37.49 -9.05
CA ALA A 178 -1.84 -37.48 -7.85
C ALA A 178 -1.45 -38.95 -7.46
N ASP A 179 -0.79 -39.66 -8.36
CA ASP A 179 -0.18 -40.92 -8.07
C ASP A 179 1.19 -40.69 -7.41
N GLY A 180 1.19 -40.75 -6.08
CA GLY A 180 2.38 -40.99 -5.27
C GLY A 180 3.44 -39.89 -5.23
N GLY A 181 3.16 -38.70 -5.73
CA GLY A 181 4.09 -37.56 -5.68
C GLY A 181 3.91 -36.70 -4.43
N PHE A 182 4.99 -36.26 -3.89
CA PHE A 182 5.07 -35.31 -2.77
C PHE A 182 4.05 -34.19 -2.93
N GLY A 183 3.25 -33.91 -1.88
CA GLY A 183 2.34 -32.77 -1.85
C GLY A 183 3.10 -31.44 -2.06
N PRO A 184 2.40 -30.30 -2.20
CA PRO A 184 2.99 -29.01 -2.59
C PRO A 184 4.09 -28.50 -1.64
N PHE A 185 4.33 -29.19 -0.52
CA PHE A 185 5.40 -28.88 0.43
C PHE A 185 6.21 -30.15 0.70
N ALA A 186 7.34 -30.31 0.01
CA ALA A 186 8.33 -31.31 0.37
C ALA A 186 9.15 -30.77 1.57
N VAL A 187 9.16 -31.52 2.67
CA VAL A 187 10.03 -31.21 3.82
C VAL A 187 11.41 -31.80 3.52
N VAL A 188 12.42 -30.95 3.45
CA VAL A 188 13.82 -31.37 3.23
C VAL A 188 14.51 -31.42 4.59
N ASN A 189 15.21 -32.55 4.85
CA ASN A 189 16.13 -32.63 5.98
C ASN A 189 17.26 -31.60 5.75
N ARG A 190 17.43 -30.66 6.66
CA ARG A 190 18.43 -29.58 6.54
C ARG A 190 19.87 -30.06 6.59
N ASP A 191 20.13 -31.20 7.22
CA ASP A 191 21.49 -31.69 7.45
C ASP A 191 21.94 -32.63 6.32
N THR A 192 21.00 -33.36 5.68
CA THR A 192 21.31 -34.34 4.63
C THR A 192 20.86 -33.92 3.25
N GLY A 193 19.98 -32.87 3.12
CA GLY A 193 19.38 -32.47 1.86
C GLY A 193 18.35 -33.48 1.31
N GLU A 194 17.97 -34.48 2.08
CA GLU A 194 17.06 -35.53 1.66
C GLU A 194 15.60 -35.11 1.80
N LEU A 195 14.76 -35.46 0.82
CA LEU A 195 13.32 -35.24 0.86
C LEU A 195 12.67 -36.20 1.86
N LEU A 196 12.04 -35.62 2.89
CA LEU A 196 11.32 -36.36 3.93
C LEU A 196 9.89 -36.60 3.45
N ASP A 197 9.49 -37.90 3.34
CA ASP A 197 8.11 -38.30 3.11
C ASP A 197 7.32 -38.17 4.46
N PRO A 198 6.40 -37.24 4.59
CA PRO A 198 5.64 -37.07 5.83
C PRO A 198 4.70 -38.25 6.16
N ARG A 199 4.57 -39.22 5.26
CA ARG A 199 3.72 -40.40 5.43
C ARG A 199 4.49 -41.66 5.89
N ARG A 200 5.84 -41.62 5.94
CA ARG A 200 6.64 -42.69 6.50
C ARG A 200 6.87 -42.44 8.00
N PRO A 201 6.24 -43.21 8.90
CA PRO A 201 6.63 -43.15 10.31
C PRO A 201 8.10 -43.60 10.40
N ASN A 202 8.90 -42.78 11.12
CA ASN A 202 10.28 -43.13 11.47
C ASN A 202 10.29 -44.54 12.07
N GLY A 203 10.83 -45.50 11.30
CA GLY A 203 11.08 -46.83 11.78
C GLY A 203 12.12 -46.78 12.90
N GLY A 204 11.67 -46.92 14.14
CA GLY A 204 12.54 -47.03 15.29
C GLY A 204 13.46 -48.24 15.17
N ARG A 205 14.71 -48.05 15.53
CA ARG A 205 15.59 -49.03 16.17
C ARG A 205 16.16 -48.41 17.41
#